data_a6896e470ba5d3c9dc4f2125dd4583dd
#
_entry.id   a6896e470ba5d3c9dc4f2125dd4583dd
#
_cell.length_a   1.000
_cell.length_b   1.000
_cell.length_c   1.000
_cell.angle_alpha   90.00
_cell.angle_beta   90.00
_cell.angle_gamma   90.00
#
_symmetry.space_group_name_H-M   'P 1'
#
loop_
_entity.id
_entity.type
_entity.pdbx_description
1 polymer ?
#
loop_
_entity_poly.entity_id
_entity_poly.type
_entity_poly.pdbx_seq_one_letter_code
_entity_poly.pdbx_strand_id
1 'polypeptide(L)'
;MAVKVYENVVSKDQRKILLDYFKTTDDLVDSRPDVRSKTPVWNQTTNWPQDTVKQILDDIIKLKYDPEWIFFYMLRQYPFRPFPLHVDSGDGDQSKLHKNILIPLDLDGPATTIVFKNKWHGPSTRFGTTNVSPFRYEILNHGGAIQVIEDIRELKDISHLRITQEELDRLIEVRSGKVNQRVTDYTNIEGYDPNIKFDKQIHQQYLSHIPIENLHGLTIDSIIEWKLGDVITFDRQHLHSAGSGHSKKIGLTVTTNVGD
;
A
#
# COMPACT_ATOMS: atom_id res chain seq x y z
N MET A 1 0.72 -19.21 9.93
CA MET A 1 1.53 -18.08 9.50
C MET A 1 0.77 -17.42 8.35
N ALA A 2 0.37 -16.18 8.54
CA ALA A 2 -0.45 -15.47 7.56
C ALA A 2 0.36 -15.04 6.33
N VAL A 3 1.65 -14.76 6.53
CA VAL A 3 2.56 -14.26 5.52
C VAL A 3 3.47 -15.36 5.00
N LYS A 4 3.68 -15.37 3.69
CA LYS A 4 4.71 -16.19 3.06
C LYS A 4 5.59 -15.33 2.16
N VAL A 5 6.89 -15.48 2.29
CA VAL A 5 7.89 -14.84 1.43
C VAL A 5 8.53 -15.90 0.56
N TYR A 6 8.53 -15.68 -0.74
CA TYR A 6 9.26 -16.49 -1.72
C TYR A 6 10.50 -15.70 -2.10
N GLU A 7 11.65 -16.16 -1.62
CA GLU A 7 12.89 -15.41 -1.77
C GLU A 7 13.51 -15.60 -3.16
N ASN A 8 13.93 -14.49 -3.77
CA ASN A 8 14.69 -14.44 -5.01
C ASN A 8 14.09 -15.26 -6.17
N VAL A 9 12.76 -15.27 -6.28
CA VAL A 9 12.03 -16.03 -7.31
C VAL A 9 11.74 -15.22 -8.59
N VAL A 10 11.80 -13.89 -8.51
CA VAL A 10 11.60 -13.01 -9.68
C VAL A 10 12.95 -12.59 -10.25
N SER A 11 13.23 -13.01 -11.46
CA SER A 11 14.49 -12.72 -12.14
C SER A 11 14.69 -11.22 -12.41
N LYS A 12 15.93 -10.82 -12.67
CA LYS A 12 16.24 -9.43 -13.09
C LYS A 12 15.51 -9.05 -14.37
N ASP A 13 15.37 -9.97 -15.31
CA ASP A 13 14.72 -9.72 -16.60
C ASP A 13 13.20 -9.54 -16.41
N GLN A 14 12.56 -10.38 -15.61
CA GLN A 14 11.15 -10.23 -15.28
C GLN A 14 10.89 -8.89 -14.58
N ARG A 15 11.71 -8.51 -13.59
CA ARG A 15 11.60 -7.22 -12.93
C ARG A 15 11.80 -6.05 -13.90
N LYS A 16 12.77 -6.18 -14.82
CA LYS A 16 13.02 -5.16 -15.83
C LYS A 16 11.81 -4.97 -16.74
N ILE A 17 11.20 -6.06 -17.24
CA ILE A 17 9.98 -6.00 -18.07
C ILE A 17 8.86 -5.25 -17.34
N LEU A 18 8.60 -5.62 -16.09
CA LEU A 18 7.55 -4.99 -15.28
C LEU A 18 7.85 -3.51 -14.99
N LEU A 19 9.10 -3.20 -14.68
CA LEU A 19 9.54 -1.85 -14.36
C LEU A 19 9.54 -0.94 -15.60
N ASP A 20 9.99 -1.44 -16.76
CA ASP A 20 9.98 -0.71 -18.02
C ASP A 20 8.54 -0.37 -18.42
N TYR A 21 7.64 -1.35 -18.39
CA TYR A 21 6.22 -1.11 -18.62
C TYR A 21 5.70 0.00 -17.70
N PHE A 22 6.02 -0.09 -16.42
CA PHE A 22 5.58 0.85 -15.41
C PHE A 22 6.07 2.28 -15.66
N LYS A 23 7.31 2.43 -16.18
CA LYS A 23 7.94 3.73 -16.45
C LYS A 23 7.50 4.35 -17.78
N THR A 24 7.14 3.53 -18.76
CA THR A 24 6.92 3.99 -20.14
C THR A 24 5.47 4.05 -20.57
N THR A 25 4.55 3.44 -19.80
CA THR A 25 3.16 3.44 -20.22
C THR A 25 2.46 4.76 -19.91
N ASP A 26 1.87 5.39 -20.92
CA ASP A 26 1.04 6.59 -20.79
C ASP A 26 -0.33 6.31 -20.17
N ASP A 27 -0.69 5.04 -20.09
CA ASP A 27 -1.96 4.57 -19.53
C ASP A 27 -2.03 4.64 -17.99
N LEU A 28 -0.93 4.96 -17.29
CA LEU A 28 -0.93 5.08 -15.83
C LEU A 28 -1.48 6.44 -15.43
N VAL A 29 -2.65 6.43 -14.84
CA VAL A 29 -3.21 7.63 -14.21
C VAL A 29 -2.50 7.84 -12.87
N ASP A 30 -1.83 8.97 -12.74
CA ASP A 30 -1.36 9.43 -11.44
C ASP A 30 -2.59 9.79 -10.59
N SER A 31 -3.05 8.86 -9.78
CA SER A 31 -4.17 9.11 -8.87
C SER A 31 -3.78 10.04 -7.71
N ARG A 32 -2.50 10.18 -7.48
CA ARG A 32 -1.85 11.08 -6.51
C ARG A 32 -0.41 11.29 -6.96
N PRO A 33 0.26 12.40 -6.57
CA PRO A 33 1.67 12.62 -6.90
C PRO A 33 2.62 11.52 -6.44
N ASP A 34 2.22 10.77 -5.41
CA ASP A 34 2.99 9.67 -4.80
C ASP A 34 2.60 8.28 -5.32
N VAL A 35 1.51 8.16 -6.07
CA VAL A 35 0.99 6.87 -6.52
C VAL A 35 0.62 6.90 -7.98
N ARG A 36 1.26 6.04 -8.76
CA ARG A 36 0.78 5.65 -10.08
C ARG A 36 0.08 4.31 -9.94
N SER A 37 -1.18 4.26 -10.26
CA SER A 37 -1.95 3.04 -10.22
C SER A 37 -2.69 2.82 -11.52
N LYS A 38 -2.65 1.59 -11.99
CA LYS A 38 -3.53 1.10 -13.03
C LYS A 38 -4.19 -0.15 -12.53
N THR A 39 -5.50 -0.24 -12.77
CA THR A 39 -6.22 -1.50 -12.71
C THR A 39 -6.30 -2.02 -14.15
N PRO A 40 -5.39 -2.87 -14.61
CA PRO A 40 -5.60 -3.51 -15.88
C PRO A 40 -6.71 -4.53 -15.68
N VAL A 41 -7.84 -4.31 -16.33
CA VAL A 41 -8.68 -5.44 -16.66
C VAL A 41 -7.88 -6.24 -17.67
N TRP A 42 -7.54 -7.50 -17.38
CA TRP A 42 -6.70 -8.38 -18.19
C TRP A 42 -6.99 -8.32 -19.70
N ASN A 43 -8.22 -8.02 -20.04
CA ASN A 43 -8.72 -8.06 -21.41
C ASN A 43 -8.67 -6.72 -22.14
N GLN A 44 -8.22 -5.61 -21.52
CA GLN A 44 -8.40 -4.28 -22.12
C GLN A 44 -7.12 -3.54 -22.46
N THR A 45 -5.95 -4.05 -22.09
CA THR A 45 -4.68 -3.38 -22.39
C THR A 45 -3.77 -4.27 -23.23
N THR A 46 -3.54 -3.87 -24.47
CA THR A 46 -2.78 -4.62 -25.46
C THR A 46 -1.28 -4.77 -25.15
N ASN A 47 -0.74 -3.96 -24.22
CA ASN A 47 0.71 -3.93 -23.94
C ASN A 47 1.07 -4.30 -22.50
N TRP A 48 0.13 -4.80 -21.72
CA TRP A 48 0.38 -5.23 -20.34
C TRP A 48 1.23 -6.52 -20.32
N PRO A 49 2.31 -6.60 -19.50
CA PRO A 49 3.18 -7.77 -19.44
C PRO A 49 2.55 -8.93 -18.63
N GLN A 50 1.33 -9.31 -19.02
CA GLN A 50 0.52 -10.32 -18.35
C GLN A 50 1.23 -11.68 -18.29
N ASP A 51 1.94 -12.06 -19.34
CA ASP A 51 2.62 -13.36 -19.39
C ASP A 51 3.73 -13.44 -18.33
N THR A 52 4.46 -12.34 -18.10
CA THR A 52 5.48 -12.28 -17.04
C THR A 52 4.85 -12.45 -15.66
N VAL A 53 3.75 -11.74 -15.39
CA VAL A 53 3.06 -11.86 -14.10
C VAL A 53 2.45 -13.24 -13.94
N LYS A 54 1.79 -13.74 -14.98
CA LYS A 54 1.21 -15.09 -14.98
C LYS A 54 2.27 -16.15 -14.74
N GLN A 55 3.41 -16.06 -15.39
CA GLN A 55 4.54 -16.96 -15.13
C GLN A 55 5.00 -16.93 -13.67
N ILE A 56 5.10 -15.74 -13.07
CA ILE A 56 5.45 -15.61 -11.64
C ILE A 56 4.41 -16.29 -10.75
N LEU A 57 3.13 -16.10 -11.02
CA LEU A 57 2.06 -16.63 -10.20
C LEU A 57 1.89 -18.14 -10.38
N ASP A 58 1.86 -18.61 -11.61
CA ASP A 58 1.56 -20.01 -11.93
C ASP A 58 2.79 -20.92 -11.74
N ASP A 59 3.93 -20.52 -12.27
CA ASP A 59 5.11 -21.40 -12.35
C ASP A 59 5.95 -21.32 -11.08
N ILE A 60 6.08 -20.12 -10.50
CA ILE A 60 6.99 -19.87 -9.38
C ILE A 60 6.29 -20.05 -8.05
N ILE A 61 5.16 -19.37 -7.84
CA ILE A 61 4.46 -19.42 -6.56
C ILE A 61 3.28 -20.38 -6.53
N LYS A 62 2.88 -20.91 -7.69
CA LYS A 62 1.84 -21.94 -7.84
C LYS A 62 0.54 -21.59 -7.10
N LEU A 63 0.09 -20.36 -7.25
CA LEU A 63 -1.18 -19.91 -6.69
C LEU A 63 -2.31 -20.20 -7.67
N LYS A 64 -3.39 -20.77 -7.16
CA LYS A 64 -4.67 -20.78 -7.87
C LYS A 64 -5.35 -19.43 -7.62
N TYR A 65 -5.76 -18.75 -8.66
CA TYR A 65 -6.39 -17.43 -8.59
C TYR A 65 -7.30 -17.19 -9.79
N ASP A 66 -8.24 -16.27 -9.61
CA ASP A 66 -9.01 -15.74 -10.72
C ASP A 66 -8.14 -14.71 -11.47
N PRO A 67 -7.85 -14.93 -12.77
CA PRO A 67 -6.95 -14.05 -13.52
C PRO A 67 -7.53 -12.65 -13.78
N GLU A 68 -8.76 -12.36 -13.43
CA GLU A 68 -9.39 -11.06 -13.71
C GLU A 68 -8.97 -9.93 -12.75
N TRP A 69 -8.22 -10.24 -11.69
CA TRP A 69 -7.87 -9.28 -10.64
C TRP A 69 -6.38 -9.06 -10.49
N ILE A 70 -5.82 -8.12 -11.25
CA ILE A 70 -4.48 -7.60 -11.01
C ILE A 70 -4.51 -6.09 -10.86
N PHE A 71 -3.97 -5.64 -9.76
CA PHE A 71 -3.78 -4.23 -9.46
C PHE A 71 -2.29 -3.89 -9.44
N PHE A 72 -1.91 -2.89 -10.23
CA PHE A 72 -0.53 -2.49 -10.45
C PHE A 72 -0.32 -1.08 -9.94
N TYR A 73 0.62 -0.85 -9.03
CA TYR A 73 0.89 0.50 -8.56
C TYR A 73 2.36 0.76 -8.26
N MET A 74 2.75 2.03 -8.40
CA MET A 74 4.00 2.58 -7.91
C MET A 74 3.72 3.47 -6.71
N LEU A 75 4.36 3.18 -5.60
CA LEU A 75 4.31 4.02 -4.42
C LEU A 75 5.61 4.82 -4.30
N ARG A 76 5.53 6.13 -4.51
CA ARG A 76 6.54 7.06 -4.05
C ARG A 76 6.18 7.48 -2.62
N GLN A 77 6.95 7.05 -1.65
CA GLN A 77 6.73 7.50 -0.28
C GLN A 77 7.36 8.87 0.00
N TYR A 78 8.19 9.34 -0.89
CA TYR A 78 8.81 10.65 -0.86
C TYR A 78 8.18 11.56 -1.91
N PRO A 79 7.73 12.77 -1.55
CA PRO A 79 7.77 13.44 -0.22
C PRO A 79 6.60 13.11 0.72
N PHE A 80 5.79 12.11 0.44
CA PHE A 80 4.53 11.81 1.10
C PHE A 80 4.67 10.71 2.15
N ARG A 81 3.75 10.71 3.10
CA ARG A 81 3.77 9.73 4.18
C ARG A 81 3.46 8.31 3.68
N PRO A 82 3.93 7.28 4.42
CA PRO A 82 3.61 5.89 4.15
C PRO A 82 2.10 5.60 4.15
N PHE A 83 1.73 4.53 3.46
CA PHE A 83 0.34 4.10 3.40
C PHE A 83 -0.16 3.71 4.80
N PRO A 84 -1.34 4.20 5.23
CA PRO A 84 -1.87 3.96 6.57
C PRO A 84 -2.29 2.51 6.78
N LEU A 85 -2.70 2.19 8.00
CA LEU A 85 -3.33 0.91 8.33
C LEU A 85 -4.60 0.71 7.50
N HIS A 86 -4.70 -0.40 6.77
CA HIS A 86 -5.79 -0.69 5.83
C HIS A 86 -5.92 -2.18 5.54
N VAL A 87 -6.95 -2.51 4.76
CA VAL A 87 -7.14 -3.80 4.09
C VAL A 87 -7.48 -3.59 2.62
N ASP A 88 -7.11 -4.57 1.78
CA ASP A 88 -7.34 -4.57 0.33
C ASP A 88 -8.42 -5.61 -0.07
N SER A 89 -9.48 -5.70 0.72
CA SER A 89 -10.54 -6.68 0.50
C SER A 89 -11.44 -6.36 -0.71
N GLY A 90 -11.41 -5.13 -1.24
CA GLY A 90 -12.33 -4.72 -2.31
C GLY A 90 -13.76 -4.53 -1.79
N ASP A 91 -14.69 -4.28 -2.72
CA ASP A 91 -16.11 -4.07 -2.40
C ASP A 91 -16.99 -5.27 -2.83
N GLY A 92 -16.35 -6.32 -3.36
CA GLY A 92 -17.03 -7.50 -3.89
C GLY A 92 -17.31 -8.58 -2.86
N ASP A 93 -17.54 -9.78 -3.35
CA ASP A 93 -17.83 -10.96 -2.54
C ASP A 93 -16.64 -11.33 -1.64
N GLN A 94 -16.81 -11.12 -0.34
CA GLN A 94 -15.76 -11.35 0.66
C GLN A 94 -15.39 -12.84 0.80
N SER A 95 -16.25 -13.76 0.39
CA SER A 95 -15.97 -15.21 0.42
C SER A 95 -14.96 -15.65 -0.64
N LYS A 96 -14.79 -14.84 -1.67
CA LYS A 96 -13.83 -15.09 -2.77
C LYS A 96 -12.46 -14.47 -2.57
N LEU A 97 -12.25 -13.72 -1.50
CA LEU A 97 -10.96 -13.07 -1.25
C LEU A 97 -9.86 -14.11 -1.04
N HIS A 98 -8.71 -13.88 -1.68
CA HIS A 98 -7.58 -14.80 -1.57
C HIS A 98 -6.32 -14.09 -1.08
N LYS A 99 -5.44 -13.67 -1.96
CA LYS A 99 -4.13 -13.12 -1.56
C LYS A 99 -3.90 -11.69 -2.03
N ASN A 100 -3.21 -10.94 -1.20
CA ASN A 100 -2.34 -9.85 -1.60
C ASN A 100 -0.97 -10.43 -1.95
N ILE A 101 -0.43 -10.00 -3.08
CA ILE A 101 0.87 -10.41 -3.58
C ILE A 101 1.64 -9.14 -3.88
N LEU A 102 2.79 -8.97 -3.24
CA LEU A 102 3.65 -7.82 -3.41
C LEU A 102 4.95 -8.26 -4.07
N ILE A 103 5.32 -7.62 -5.17
CA ILE A 103 6.55 -7.89 -5.91
C ILE A 103 7.38 -6.60 -5.95
N PRO A 104 8.47 -6.51 -5.17
CA PRO A 104 9.39 -5.39 -5.22
C PRO A 104 10.07 -5.27 -6.59
N LEU A 105 9.94 -4.12 -7.26
CA LEU A 105 10.53 -3.89 -8.57
C LEU A 105 11.74 -2.96 -8.52
N ASP A 106 11.68 -1.90 -7.69
CA ASP A 106 12.76 -0.93 -7.52
C ASP A 106 12.72 -0.33 -6.10
N LEU A 107 13.89 -0.12 -5.51
CA LEU A 107 14.07 0.40 -4.16
C LEU A 107 15.25 1.36 -4.14
N ASP A 108 15.12 2.54 -3.54
CA ASP A 108 16.21 3.48 -3.29
C ASP A 108 16.62 3.55 -1.81
N GLY A 109 16.08 2.66 -1.00
CA GLY A 109 16.38 2.52 0.43
C GLY A 109 15.51 1.47 1.11
N PRO A 110 15.63 1.32 2.42
CA PRO A 110 14.85 0.36 3.17
C PRO A 110 13.34 0.58 3.02
N ALA A 111 12.61 -0.48 2.73
CA ALA A 111 11.16 -0.47 2.67
C ALA A 111 10.60 -1.70 3.38
N THR A 112 9.51 -1.52 4.12
CA THR A 112 8.88 -2.60 4.88
C THR A 112 7.37 -2.62 4.64
N THR A 113 6.78 -3.79 4.84
CA THR A 113 5.35 -3.98 5.01
C THR A 113 5.10 -4.66 6.35
N ILE A 114 4.19 -4.13 7.13
CA ILE A 114 3.78 -4.69 8.41
C ILE A 114 2.42 -5.34 8.21
N VAL A 115 2.32 -6.63 8.53
CA VAL A 115 1.08 -7.39 8.47
C VAL A 115 0.68 -7.79 9.88
N PHE A 116 -0.60 -7.61 10.21
CA PHE A 116 -1.17 -7.94 11.50
C PHE A 116 -1.85 -9.31 11.45
N LYS A 117 -1.95 -9.99 12.59
CA LYS A 117 -2.76 -11.21 12.74
C LYS A 117 -4.25 -10.92 12.60
N ASN A 118 -4.61 -9.70 12.88
CA ASN A 118 -5.99 -9.21 12.88
C ASN A 118 -6.56 -9.16 11.47
N LYS A 119 -7.84 -9.56 11.34
CA LYS A 119 -8.53 -9.61 10.05
C LYS A 119 -9.80 -8.76 10.06
N TRP A 120 -10.10 -8.20 8.90
CA TRP A 120 -11.32 -7.48 8.63
C TRP A 120 -12.12 -8.21 7.55
N HIS A 121 -13.40 -8.47 7.83
CA HIS A 121 -14.29 -9.22 6.93
C HIS A 121 -15.28 -8.30 6.19
N GLY A 122 -15.03 -7.02 6.16
CA GLY A 122 -15.79 -6.03 5.41
C GLY A 122 -15.07 -5.54 4.15
N PRO A 123 -15.64 -4.54 3.47
CA PRO A 123 -15.04 -3.95 2.28
C PRO A 123 -13.70 -3.27 2.57
N SER A 124 -12.94 -3.00 1.51
CA SER A 124 -11.68 -2.24 1.61
C SER A 124 -11.85 -0.96 2.39
N THR A 125 -11.05 -0.79 3.42
CA THR A 125 -11.14 0.37 4.29
C THR A 125 -9.80 0.73 4.93
N ARG A 126 -9.76 1.90 5.53
CA ARG A 126 -8.67 2.37 6.38
C ARG A 126 -9.12 2.40 7.82
N PHE A 127 -8.16 2.21 8.72
CA PHE A 127 -8.41 2.19 10.16
C PHE A 127 -7.75 3.41 10.82
N GLY A 128 -8.36 3.90 11.90
CA GLY A 128 -7.80 4.98 12.68
C GLY A 128 -8.85 5.97 13.18
N THR A 129 -8.44 6.83 14.11
CA THR A 129 -9.32 7.87 14.66
C THR A 129 -9.80 8.83 13.58
N THR A 130 -11.05 9.24 13.67
CA THR A 130 -11.72 10.13 12.72
C THR A 130 -11.14 11.53 12.64
N ASN A 131 -10.33 11.92 13.62
CA ASN A 131 -9.87 13.30 13.79
C ASN A 131 -8.68 13.69 12.91
N VAL A 132 -8.20 12.79 12.06
CA VAL A 132 -7.20 13.17 11.07
C VAL A 132 -7.92 13.66 9.82
N SER A 133 -7.87 14.95 9.58
CA SER A 133 -8.39 15.57 8.36
C SER A 133 -7.92 14.76 7.13
N PRO A 134 -8.79 14.46 6.13
CA PRO A 134 -8.37 13.87 4.88
C PRO A 134 -7.33 14.74 4.16
N PHE A 135 -7.24 16.01 4.53
CA PHE A 135 -6.30 17.00 4.02
C PHE A 135 -5.04 17.16 4.88
N ARG A 136 -4.87 16.37 5.95
CA ARG A 136 -3.63 16.34 6.73
C ARG A 136 -2.57 15.56 5.98
N TYR A 137 -1.43 16.18 5.77
CA TYR A 137 -0.29 15.59 5.06
C TYR A 137 1.03 15.82 5.80
N GLU A 138 1.96 14.93 5.55
CA GLU A 138 3.35 15.05 5.97
C GLU A 138 4.18 15.25 4.71
N ILE A 139 4.72 16.43 4.52
CA ILE A 139 5.46 16.83 3.32
C ILE A 139 6.89 17.16 3.70
N LEU A 140 7.85 16.70 2.91
CA LEU A 140 9.25 17.06 3.10
C LEU A 140 9.50 18.50 2.66
N ASN A 141 10.26 19.22 3.46
CA ASN A 141 10.80 20.52 3.05
C ASN A 141 12.12 20.36 2.27
N HIS A 142 12.62 21.45 1.69
CA HIS A 142 13.89 21.44 0.96
C HIS A 142 15.10 21.10 1.83
N GLY A 143 15.02 21.30 3.14
CA GLY A 143 16.04 20.90 4.11
C GLY A 143 16.01 19.43 4.49
N GLY A 144 15.05 18.65 3.95
CA GLY A 144 14.91 17.20 4.25
C GLY A 144 14.15 16.89 5.51
N ALA A 145 13.60 17.87 6.23
CA ALA A 145 12.73 17.64 7.38
C ALA A 145 11.28 17.44 6.95
N ILE A 146 10.58 16.58 7.66
CA ILE A 146 9.14 16.37 7.47
C ILE A 146 8.39 17.49 8.16
N GLN A 147 7.49 18.12 7.43
CA GLN A 147 6.54 19.08 7.96
C GLN A 147 5.15 18.46 7.99
N VAL A 148 4.51 18.48 9.14
CA VAL A 148 3.11 18.09 9.29
C VAL A 148 2.23 19.28 8.94
N ILE A 149 1.37 19.10 7.96
CA ILE A 149 0.38 20.06 7.52
C ILE A 149 -1.00 19.53 7.95
N GLU A 150 -1.65 20.19 8.86
CA GLU A 150 -2.94 19.73 9.37
C GLU A 150 -4.06 19.83 8.33
N ASP A 151 -3.99 20.84 7.46
CA ASP A 151 -4.89 20.97 6.30
C ASP A 151 -4.16 21.61 5.12
N ILE A 152 -3.92 20.84 4.06
CA ILE A 152 -3.23 21.32 2.85
C ILE A 152 -3.99 22.42 2.10
N ARG A 153 -5.29 22.58 2.34
CA ARG A 153 -6.11 23.64 1.75
C ARG A 153 -5.79 25.02 2.31
N GLU A 154 -5.20 25.07 3.51
CA GLU A 154 -4.84 26.31 4.20
C GLU A 154 -3.39 26.76 3.87
N LEU A 155 -2.64 25.95 3.12
CA LEU A 155 -1.30 26.30 2.71
C LEU A 155 -1.30 27.50 1.76
N LYS A 156 -0.66 28.59 2.20
CA LYS A 156 -0.51 29.83 1.42
C LYS A 156 0.87 29.95 0.76
N ASP A 157 1.86 29.30 1.34
CA ASP A 157 3.23 29.31 0.85
C ASP A 157 3.80 27.90 0.91
N ILE A 158 4.16 27.38 -0.24
CA ILE A 158 4.75 26.06 -0.42
C ILE A 158 6.20 26.11 -0.89
N SER A 159 6.79 27.31 -1.02
CA SER A 159 8.14 27.50 -1.56
C SER A 159 9.22 26.73 -0.80
N HIS A 160 8.98 26.43 0.46
CA HIS A 160 9.88 25.66 1.33
C HIS A 160 9.61 24.15 1.30
N LEU A 161 8.53 23.70 0.66
CA LEU A 161 8.12 22.31 0.56
C LEU A 161 8.58 21.68 -0.76
N ARG A 162 8.82 20.37 -0.74
CA ARG A 162 9.14 19.61 -1.95
C ARG A 162 7.89 19.15 -2.69
N ILE A 163 6.99 20.09 -2.95
CA ILE A 163 5.76 19.87 -3.71
C ILE A 163 5.54 21.09 -4.61
N THR A 164 5.07 20.88 -5.82
CA THR A 164 4.67 21.96 -6.73
C THR A 164 3.24 22.39 -6.43
N GLN A 165 2.84 23.57 -6.92
CA GLN A 165 1.47 24.06 -6.80
C GLN A 165 0.50 23.10 -7.52
N GLU A 166 0.86 22.62 -8.70
CA GLU A 166 0.05 21.67 -9.46
C GLU A 166 -0.19 20.36 -8.69
N GLU A 167 0.85 19.82 -8.05
CA GLU A 167 0.72 18.63 -7.20
C GLU A 167 -0.17 18.88 -5.97
N LEU A 168 -0.06 20.07 -5.35
CA LEU A 168 -0.91 20.45 -4.24
C LEU A 168 -2.38 20.55 -4.65
N ASP A 169 -2.66 21.26 -5.76
CA ASP A 169 -4.02 21.45 -6.28
C ASP A 169 -4.68 20.11 -6.62
N ARG A 170 -3.92 19.23 -7.25
CA ARG A 170 -4.36 17.87 -7.56
C ARG A 170 -4.64 17.03 -6.31
N LEU A 171 -3.81 17.15 -5.26
CA LEU A 171 -4.07 16.49 -3.97
C LEU A 171 -5.39 16.96 -3.35
N ILE A 172 -5.65 18.28 -3.39
CA ILE A 172 -6.89 18.87 -2.87
C ILE A 172 -8.09 18.35 -3.66
N GLU A 173 -8.01 18.37 -4.99
CA GLU A 173 -9.08 17.89 -5.87
C GLU A 173 -9.43 16.41 -5.60
N VAL A 174 -8.43 15.55 -5.61
CA VAL A 174 -8.62 14.10 -5.36
C VAL A 174 -9.24 13.82 -3.99
N ARG A 175 -9.02 14.71 -3.01
CA ARG A 175 -9.55 14.55 -1.65
C ARG A 175 -10.92 15.19 -1.44
N SER A 176 -11.25 16.22 -2.19
CA SER A 176 -12.49 16.98 -2.02
C SER A 176 -13.76 16.16 -2.31
N GLY A 177 -13.67 15.11 -3.13
CA GLY A 177 -14.80 14.22 -3.45
C GLY A 177 -14.87 12.93 -2.63
N LYS A 178 -13.90 12.67 -1.73
CA LYS A 178 -13.81 11.39 -1.02
C LYS A 178 -14.10 11.55 0.46
N VAL A 179 -15.27 11.12 0.88
CA VAL A 179 -15.53 10.79 2.29
C VAL A 179 -14.68 9.55 2.58
N ASN A 180 -13.49 9.73 3.15
CA ASN A 180 -12.70 8.61 3.66
C ASN A 180 -13.43 8.07 4.90
N GLN A 181 -14.37 7.16 4.69
CA GLN A 181 -14.89 6.37 5.81
C GLN A 181 -13.72 5.57 6.38
N ARG A 182 -13.38 5.86 7.61
CA ARG A 182 -12.42 5.06 8.37
C ARG A 182 -13.19 4.24 9.38
N VAL A 183 -12.75 3.02 9.57
CA VAL A 183 -13.23 2.22 10.69
C VAL A 183 -12.51 2.72 11.94
N THR A 184 -13.29 3.20 12.89
CA THR A 184 -12.81 3.72 14.19
C THR A 184 -13.16 2.79 15.33
N ASP A 185 -14.19 1.97 15.16
CA ASP A 185 -14.57 0.91 16.08
C ASP A 185 -13.94 -0.42 15.64
N TYR A 186 -13.02 -0.91 16.44
CA TYR A 186 -12.24 -2.12 16.16
C TYR A 186 -12.87 -3.39 16.71
N THR A 187 -14.02 -3.30 17.37
CA THR A 187 -14.68 -4.47 18.00
C THR A 187 -15.05 -5.56 16.98
N ASN A 188 -15.25 -5.18 15.72
CA ASN A 188 -15.56 -6.12 14.62
C ASN A 188 -14.30 -6.65 13.91
N ILE A 189 -13.10 -6.31 14.36
CA ILE A 189 -11.87 -6.86 13.81
C ILE A 189 -11.60 -8.20 14.48
N GLU A 190 -11.47 -9.26 13.70
CA GLU A 190 -11.09 -10.57 14.20
C GLU A 190 -9.72 -10.51 14.89
N GLY A 191 -9.65 -11.05 16.11
CA GLY A 191 -8.42 -11.07 16.90
C GLY A 191 -8.08 -9.74 17.60
N TYR A 192 -8.99 -8.75 17.61
CA TYR A 192 -8.82 -7.54 18.38
C TYR A 192 -8.99 -7.80 19.88
N ASP A 193 -8.04 -7.32 20.69
CA ASP A 193 -8.10 -7.37 22.15
C ASP A 193 -7.76 -6.00 22.74
N PRO A 194 -8.72 -5.25 23.31
CA PRO A 194 -8.49 -3.89 23.82
C PRO A 194 -7.46 -3.82 24.96
N ASN A 195 -7.14 -4.95 25.59
CA ASN A 195 -6.14 -5.00 26.67
C ASN A 195 -4.70 -4.99 26.15
N ILE A 196 -4.49 -5.30 24.87
CA ILE A 196 -3.16 -5.31 24.26
C ILE A 196 -2.70 -3.86 24.05
N LYS A 197 -1.57 -3.51 24.66
CA LYS A 197 -0.86 -2.25 24.38
C LYS A 197 0.16 -2.49 23.31
N PHE A 198 0.16 -1.66 22.27
CA PHE A 198 1.11 -1.78 21.19
C PHE A 198 2.53 -1.44 21.66
N ASP A 199 3.52 -2.16 21.16
CA ASP A 199 4.92 -1.98 21.52
C ASP A 199 5.44 -0.63 21.00
N LYS A 200 5.99 0.19 21.92
CA LYS A 200 6.48 1.55 21.60
C LYS A 200 7.74 1.53 20.72
N GLN A 201 8.62 0.52 20.88
CA GLN A 201 9.84 0.45 20.08
C GLN A 201 9.52 0.08 18.64
N ILE A 202 8.67 -0.90 18.45
CA ILE A 202 8.16 -1.29 17.13
C ILE A 202 7.41 -0.12 16.48
N HIS A 203 6.57 0.58 17.25
CA HIS A 203 5.88 1.77 16.76
C HIS A 203 6.87 2.84 16.25
N GLN A 204 7.84 3.20 17.06
CA GLN A 204 8.83 4.23 16.70
C GLN A 204 9.65 3.84 15.46
N GLN A 205 10.01 2.57 15.35
CA GLN A 205 10.87 2.08 14.26
C GLN A 205 10.10 1.91 12.94
N TYR A 206 8.85 1.45 12.98
CA TYR A 206 8.17 0.99 11.77
C TYR A 206 6.84 1.68 11.48
N LEU A 207 6.15 2.24 12.48
CA LEU A 207 4.77 2.70 12.36
C LEU A 207 4.55 4.10 12.94
N SER A 208 5.61 4.90 13.06
CA SER A 208 5.56 6.25 13.65
C SER A 208 4.60 7.22 12.92
N HIS A 209 4.24 6.92 11.68
CA HIS A 209 3.26 7.67 10.88
C HIS A 209 1.79 7.37 11.26
N ILE A 210 1.55 6.38 12.11
CA ILE A 210 0.21 6.01 12.61
C ILE A 210 0.17 6.38 14.09
N PRO A 211 -0.85 7.09 14.59
CA PRO A 211 -1.01 7.29 16.04
C PRO A 211 -1.00 5.94 16.77
N ILE A 212 -0.20 5.84 17.84
CA ILE A 212 -0.03 4.57 18.57
C ILE A 212 -1.34 4.03 19.14
N GLU A 213 -2.26 4.93 19.46
CA GLU A 213 -3.60 4.62 19.97
C GLU A 213 -4.41 3.80 18.96
N ASN A 214 -4.17 4.01 17.66
CA ASN A 214 -4.82 3.27 16.58
C ASN A 214 -4.24 1.86 16.39
N LEU A 215 -3.18 1.52 17.10
CA LEU A 215 -2.53 0.22 17.03
C LEU A 215 -2.78 -0.63 18.29
N HIS A 216 -3.32 -0.03 19.36
CA HIS A 216 -3.71 -0.79 20.54
C HIS A 216 -4.77 -1.82 20.17
N GLY A 217 -4.69 -3.01 20.77
CA GLY A 217 -5.58 -4.14 20.46
C GLY A 217 -5.16 -4.96 19.26
N LEU A 218 -4.17 -4.51 18.49
CA LEU A 218 -3.67 -5.22 17.32
C LEU A 218 -2.38 -5.98 17.63
N THR A 219 -2.18 -7.10 16.96
CA THR A 219 -0.99 -7.97 17.10
C THR A 219 -0.30 -8.12 15.76
N ILE A 220 0.98 -7.83 15.69
CA ILE A 220 1.79 -8.04 14.49
C ILE A 220 1.94 -9.54 14.22
N ASP A 221 1.73 -9.95 12.97
CA ASP A 221 2.13 -11.26 12.46
C ASP A 221 3.57 -11.21 11.93
N SER A 222 3.86 -10.22 11.07
CA SER A 222 5.15 -10.13 10.40
C SER A 222 5.53 -8.69 10.08
N ILE A 223 6.83 -8.40 10.20
CA ILE A 223 7.49 -7.21 9.67
C ILE A 223 8.37 -7.68 8.53
N ILE A 224 8.04 -7.30 7.30
CA ILE A 224 8.66 -7.84 6.10
C ILE A 224 9.47 -6.75 5.43
N GLU A 225 10.77 -6.95 5.38
CA GLU A 225 11.67 -6.13 4.59
C GLU A 225 11.52 -6.46 3.09
N TRP A 226 11.40 -5.43 2.27
CA TRP A 226 11.34 -5.61 0.83
C TRP A 226 12.73 -5.88 0.27
N LYS A 227 12.84 -6.96 -0.50
CA LYS A 227 14.05 -7.32 -1.26
C LYS A 227 13.72 -7.51 -2.72
N LEU A 228 14.57 -7.01 -3.59
CA LEU A 228 14.39 -7.18 -5.03
C LEU A 228 14.52 -8.65 -5.42
N GLY A 229 13.50 -9.17 -6.10
CA GLY A 229 13.43 -10.57 -6.49
C GLY A 229 12.52 -11.41 -5.60
N ASP A 230 12.13 -10.91 -4.45
CA ASP A 230 11.18 -11.61 -3.58
C ASP A 230 9.73 -11.42 -4.04
N VAL A 231 8.87 -12.33 -3.60
CA VAL A 231 7.41 -12.22 -3.67
C VAL A 231 6.85 -12.41 -2.27
N ILE A 232 6.07 -11.45 -1.82
CA ILE A 232 5.45 -11.45 -0.49
C ILE A 232 3.96 -11.73 -0.67
N THR A 233 3.41 -12.70 0.05
CA THR A 233 1.98 -13.02 -0.01
C THR A 233 1.35 -13.10 1.36
N PHE A 234 0.12 -12.60 1.48
CA PHE A 234 -0.71 -12.71 2.68
C PHE A 234 -2.20 -12.60 2.30
N ASP A 235 -3.10 -13.04 3.18
CA ASP A 235 -4.53 -12.98 2.90
C ASP A 235 -5.01 -11.52 2.83
N ARG A 236 -5.87 -11.21 1.87
CA ARG A 236 -6.40 -9.85 1.64
C ARG A 236 -7.14 -9.25 2.83
N GLN A 237 -7.65 -10.08 3.72
CA GLN A 237 -8.36 -9.66 4.93
C GLN A 237 -7.44 -9.19 6.06
N HIS A 238 -6.14 -9.49 6.00
CA HIS A 238 -5.21 -9.04 7.04
C HIS A 238 -5.04 -7.52 7.01
N LEU A 239 -5.16 -6.92 8.20
CA LEU A 239 -4.76 -5.53 8.38
C LEU A 239 -3.26 -5.42 8.06
N HIS A 240 -2.89 -4.39 7.32
CA HIS A 240 -1.49 -4.14 7.00
C HIS A 240 -1.19 -2.66 6.78
N SER A 241 0.07 -2.32 6.79
CA SER A 241 0.56 -0.96 6.56
C SER A 241 1.93 -0.99 5.90
N ALA A 242 2.25 0.04 5.13
CA ALA A 242 3.64 0.32 4.80
C ALA A 242 4.39 0.73 6.06
N GLY A 243 5.67 0.37 6.17
CA GLY A 243 6.53 0.84 7.24
C GLY A 243 6.84 2.32 7.14
N SER A 244 7.17 2.95 8.27
CA SER A 244 7.68 4.31 8.32
C SER A 244 8.95 4.41 7.48
N GLY A 245 9.07 5.46 6.70
CA GLY A 245 10.22 5.69 5.84
C GLY A 245 9.83 6.57 4.66
N HIS A 246 10.85 7.13 4.02
CA HIS A 246 10.69 8.05 2.90
C HIS A 246 11.39 7.56 1.63
N SER A 247 11.80 6.29 1.63
CA SER A 247 12.40 5.67 0.45
C SER A 247 11.36 5.50 -0.64
N LYS A 248 11.77 5.84 -1.86
CA LYS A 248 11.00 5.50 -3.04
C LYS A 248 10.98 3.99 -3.18
N LYS A 249 9.82 3.45 -3.42
CA LYS A 249 9.66 2.05 -3.81
C LYS A 249 8.71 1.92 -4.97
N ILE A 250 9.05 1.03 -5.87
CA ILE A 250 8.17 0.61 -6.96
C ILE A 250 7.85 -0.86 -6.73
N GLY A 251 6.58 -1.18 -6.67
CA GLY A 251 6.12 -2.54 -6.50
C GLY A 251 4.92 -2.85 -7.37
N LEU A 252 4.82 -4.08 -7.80
CA LEU A 252 3.59 -4.62 -8.33
C LEU A 252 2.80 -5.20 -7.16
N THR A 253 1.58 -4.75 -7.00
CA THR A 253 0.60 -5.40 -6.12
C THR A 253 -0.39 -6.16 -6.98
N VAL A 254 -0.56 -7.42 -6.66
CA VAL A 254 -1.58 -8.27 -7.27
C VAL A 254 -2.53 -8.66 -6.15
N THR A 255 -3.80 -8.36 -6.33
CA THR A 255 -4.86 -8.88 -5.46
C THR A 255 -5.57 -9.99 -6.21
N THR A 256 -5.75 -11.13 -5.56
CA THR A 256 -6.38 -12.30 -6.18
C THR A 256 -7.67 -12.69 -5.46
N ASN A 257 -8.57 -13.30 -6.20
CA ASN A 257 -9.70 -14.04 -5.67
C ASN A 257 -9.45 -15.54 -5.84
N VAL A 258 -10.17 -16.36 -5.08
CA VAL A 258 -10.16 -17.82 -5.29
C VAL A 258 -10.80 -18.09 -6.65
N GLY A 259 -10.07 -18.77 -7.53
CA GLY A 259 -10.62 -19.30 -8.79
C GLY A 259 -11.57 -20.47 -8.50
N ASP A 260 -12.55 -20.63 -9.35
CA ASP A 260 -13.48 -21.78 -9.33
C ASP A 260 -12.75 -23.10 -9.57
#